data_11c719c8fb4b157f7e5ae906db382f26
#
_entry.id   11c719c8fb4b157f7e5ae906db382f26
#
_cell.length_a   1.000
_cell.length_b   1.000
_cell.length_c   1.000
_cell.angle_alpha   90.00
_cell.angle_beta   90.00
_cell.angle_gamma   90.00
#
_symmetry.space_group_name_H-M   'P 1'
#
loop_
_entity.id
_entity.type
_entity.pdbx_description
1 polymer ?
#
loop_
_entity_poly.entity_id
_entity_poly.type
_entity_poly.pdbx_seq_one_letter_code
_entity_poly.pdbx_strand_id
1 'polypeptide(L)'
;RRQRQMCIRDRPNGYLHIGHAKSICLYFGVAEEFGGSCNLRFDDTNPAKEDQEFINAILQDVSWLGFEWTGNVKYASDNFEQLYKWGEYLIERGKAYVDDLNAEEIREYRGTLKEAGRESPYRNRTVSENLDLFRRMRTGEFEEGSRVLRAMIDMASGNINLRDPVLYRIIKAKHPRTGDTWCIYPTYDFAHGRTDAIECVTHSLCTLEFEGHRPLYDWLIENLPVSTRPRQYEFSRLNMTYTVLSKRVLSELVTNHHVSGWNCLLYTSPSPRD
;
A
#
# COMPACT_ATOMS: atom_id res chain seq x y z
N ARG A 1 16.19 -24.14 -7.33
CA ARG A 1 15.67 -23.30 -6.21
C ARG A 1 15.38 -21.93 -6.79
N ARG A 2 14.13 -21.43 -6.67
CA ARG A 2 13.85 -20.02 -7.04
C ARG A 2 14.62 -19.10 -6.09
N GLN A 3 15.35 -18.14 -6.65
CA GLN A 3 16.04 -17.12 -5.87
C GLN A 3 15.02 -16.35 -5.04
N ARG A 4 15.31 -16.09 -3.76
CA ARG A 4 14.45 -15.27 -2.91
C ARG A 4 14.51 -13.83 -3.38
N GLN A 5 13.36 -13.23 -3.61
CA GLN A 5 13.24 -11.84 -4.00
C GLN A 5 12.36 -11.12 -3.01
N MET A 6 12.85 -10.02 -2.49
CA MET A 6 12.17 -9.13 -1.56
C MET A 6 12.00 -7.75 -2.18
N CYS A 7 11.17 -6.94 -1.57
CA CYS A 7 10.96 -5.57 -2.00
C CYS A 7 10.78 -4.67 -0.78
N ILE A 8 11.60 -3.64 -0.68
CA ILE A 8 11.32 -2.52 0.21
C ILE A 8 10.25 -1.68 -0.44
N ARG A 9 9.25 -1.32 0.34
CA ARG A 9 8.12 -0.50 -0.07
C ARG A 9 7.99 0.65 0.88
N ASP A 10 8.02 1.84 0.35
CA ASP A 10 7.76 3.04 1.13
C ASP A 10 6.81 3.98 0.38
N ARG A 11 6.05 4.75 1.14
CA ARG A 11 5.24 5.85 0.61
C ARG A 11 6.06 7.11 0.68
N PRO A 12 6.29 7.81 -0.46
CA PRO A 12 7.11 9.01 -0.48
C PRO A 12 6.33 10.22 0.10
N ASN A 13 5.90 10.11 1.36
CA ASN A 13 5.09 11.09 2.08
C ASN A 13 5.77 11.63 3.34
N GLY A 14 7.08 11.52 3.43
CA GLY A 14 7.89 12.08 4.52
C GLY A 14 9.21 11.34 4.70
N TYR A 15 10.06 11.89 5.54
CA TYR A 15 11.39 11.35 5.86
C TYR A 15 11.33 10.02 6.62
N LEU A 16 12.39 9.23 6.51
CA LEU A 16 12.55 7.99 7.26
C LEU A 16 12.85 8.28 8.74
N HIS A 17 12.56 7.30 9.58
CA HIS A 17 12.97 7.27 10.97
C HIS A 17 13.53 5.88 11.31
N ILE A 18 14.09 5.70 12.51
CA ILE A 18 14.74 4.46 12.93
C ILE A 18 13.86 3.19 12.75
N GLY A 19 12.54 3.32 12.87
CA GLY A 19 11.61 2.21 12.58
C GLY A 19 11.67 1.76 11.12
N HIS A 20 11.84 2.69 10.18
CA HIS A 20 12.05 2.37 8.76
C HIS A 20 13.45 1.77 8.54
N ALA A 21 14.50 2.32 9.19
CA ALA A 21 15.85 1.78 9.11
C ALA A 21 15.90 0.32 9.55
N LYS A 22 15.21 -0.05 10.65
CA LYS A 22 15.05 -1.45 11.05
C LYS A 22 14.46 -2.31 9.95
N SER A 23 13.40 -1.84 9.31
CA SER A 23 12.72 -2.58 8.24
C SER A 23 13.63 -2.76 7.03
N ILE A 24 14.33 -1.70 6.63
CA ILE A 24 15.32 -1.71 5.54
C ILE A 24 16.41 -2.74 5.83
N CYS A 25 17.03 -2.67 7.01
CA CYS A 25 18.06 -3.64 7.43
C CYS A 25 17.54 -5.08 7.42
N LEU A 26 16.28 -5.30 7.82
CA LEU A 26 15.69 -6.64 7.80
C LEU A 26 15.50 -7.15 6.37
N TYR A 27 14.97 -6.32 5.46
CA TYR A 27 14.72 -6.74 4.08
C TYR A 27 16.02 -7.07 3.34
N PHE A 28 17.00 -6.17 3.39
CA PHE A 28 18.30 -6.38 2.75
C PHE A 28 19.09 -7.47 3.43
N GLY A 29 19.16 -7.49 4.77
CA GLY A 29 19.91 -8.49 5.52
C GLY A 29 19.39 -9.90 5.26
N VAL A 30 18.07 -10.11 5.24
CA VAL A 30 17.50 -11.42 4.88
C VAL A 30 17.77 -11.78 3.42
N ALA A 31 17.70 -10.80 2.49
CA ALA A 31 18.06 -11.06 1.09
C ALA A 31 19.51 -11.53 0.98
N GLU A 32 20.43 -10.81 1.60
CA GLU A 32 21.88 -11.10 1.57
C GLU A 32 22.20 -12.45 2.22
N GLU A 33 21.70 -12.70 3.45
CA GLU A 33 21.91 -13.95 4.19
C GLU A 33 21.50 -15.20 3.39
N PHE A 34 20.43 -15.07 2.61
CA PHE A 34 19.92 -16.21 1.82
C PHE A 34 20.27 -16.17 0.33
N GLY A 35 21.21 -15.31 -0.09
CA GLY A 35 21.64 -15.19 -1.48
C GLY A 35 20.49 -14.76 -2.41
N GLY A 36 19.59 -13.96 -1.90
CA GLY A 36 18.45 -13.39 -2.62
C GLY A 36 18.76 -12.04 -3.24
N SER A 37 17.70 -11.34 -3.64
CA SER A 37 17.75 -9.97 -4.13
C SER A 37 16.70 -9.10 -3.44
N CYS A 38 16.93 -7.80 -3.37
CA CYS A 38 15.99 -6.85 -2.80
C CYS A 38 15.75 -5.68 -3.76
N ASN A 39 14.49 -5.48 -4.14
CA ASN A 39 14.06 -4.32 -4.93
C ASN A 39 13.74 -3.14 -4.00
N LEU A 40 13.81 -1.94 -4.55
CA LEU A 40 13.26 -0.74 -3.94
C LEU A 40 12.08 -0.25 -4.79
N ARG A 41 10.89 -0.10 -4.15
CA ARG A 41 9.68 0.38 -4.80
C ARG A 41 9.00 1.46 -3.98
N PHE A 42 8.59 2.52 -4.65
CA PHE A 42 7.69 3.51 -4.08
C PHE A 42 6.22 3.14 -4.32
N ASP A 43 5.42 3.19 -3.26
CA ASP A 43 3.96 3.02 -3.34
C ASP A 43 3.32 4.38 -3.59
N ASP A 44 3.36 4.80 -4.84
CA ASP A 44 2.83 6.05 -5.36
C ASP A 44 1.36 5.91 -5.81
N THR A 45 0.51 5.32 -4.97
CA THR A 45 -0.92 5.12 -5.23
C THR A 45 -1.81 6.28 -4.76
N ASN A 46 -1.24 7.32 -4.16
CA ASN A 46 -1.96 8.49 -3.69
C ASN A 46 -1.32 9.80 -4.15
N PRO A 47 -1.73 10.34 -5.32
CA PRO A 47 -1.09 11.50 -5.94
C PRO A 47 -1.10 12.77 -5.09
N ALA A 48 -2.03 12.88 -4.12
CA ALA A 48 -2.17 14.07 -3.28
C ALA A 48 -1.13 14.17 -2.14
N LYS A 49 -0.32 13.14 -1.92
CA LYS A 49 0.58 13.04 -0.74
C LYS A 49 2.04 12.77 -1.07
N GLU A 50 2.39 12.71 -2.34
CA GLU A 50 3.71 12.28 -2.79
C GLU A 50 4.57 13.47 -3.18
N ASP A 51 5.82 13.49 -2.72
CA ASP A 51 6.78 14.54 -3.03
C ASP A 51 8.12 13.94 -3.47
N GLN A 52 8.70 14.55 -4.52
CA GLN A 52 10.01 14.16 -5.06
C GLN A 52 11.14 14.33 -4.03
N GLU A 53 11.01 15.29 -3.14
CA GLU A 53 11.98 15.50 -2.05
C GLU A 53 12.09 14.25 -1.17
N PHE A 54 10.96 13.63 -0.80
CA PHE A 54 10.96 12.42 0.02
C PHE A 54 11.50 11.21 -0.72
N ILE A 55 11.24 11.10 -2.03
CA ILE A 55 11.85 10.05 -2.87
C ILE A 55 13.36 10.14 -2.81
N ASN A 56 13.91 11.33 -3.04
CA ASN A 56 15.36 11.56 -3.04
C ASN A 56 15.98 11.29 -1.65
N ALA A 57 15.33 11.73 -0.59
CA ALA A 57 15.77 11.49 0.78
C ALA A 57 15.80 9.99 1.12
N ILE A 58 14.76 9.24 0.76
CA ILE A 58 14.69 7.79 0.99
C ILE A 58 15.80 7.06 0.25
N LEU A 59 16.08 7.43 -1.02
CA LEU A 59 17.17 6.84 -1.79
C LEU A 59 18.54 7.08 -1.14
N GLN A 60 18.77 8.30 -0.65
CA GLN A 60 20.00 8.65 0.07
C GLN A 60 20.11 7.88 1.39
N ASP A 61 19.03 7.76 2.16
CA ASP A 61 19.01 7.06 3.44
C ASP A 61 19.27 5.57 3.27
N VAL A 62 18.71 4.91 2.25
CA VAL A 62 18.98 3.49 1.95
C VAL A 62 20.46 3.29 1.60
N SER A 63 21.01 4.16 0.76
CA SER A 63 22.44 4.11 0.40
C SER A 63 23.34 4.42 1.60
N TRP A 64 22.97 5.38 2.46
CA TRP A 64 23.69 5.71 3.68
C TRP A 64 23.72 4.56 4.69
N LEU A 65 22.64 3.76 4.75
CA LEU A 65 22.61 2.52 5.55
C LEU A 65 23.51 1.41 4.98
N GLY A 66 24.15 1.63 3.82
CA GLY A 66 25.09 0.70 3.18
C GLY A 66 24.45 -0.35 2.29
N PHE A 67 23.18 -0.13 1.88
CA PHE A 67 22.46 -1.09 1.03
C PHE A 67 22.34 -0.61 -0.42
N GLU A 68 22.41 -1.58 -1.34
CA GLU A 68 22.15 -1.41 -2.75
C GLU A 68 20.98 -2.28 -3.19
N TRP A 69 20.01 -1.68 -3.88
CA TRP A 69 18.86 -2.43 -4.41
C TRP A 69 19.14 -3.00 -5.79
N THR A 70 18.40 -4.03 -6.14
CA THR A 70 18.55 -4.73 -7.41
C THR A 70 17.82 -4.01 -8.55
N GLY A 71 18.55 -3.63 -9.59
CA GLY A 71 17.98 -2.99 -10.78
C GLY A 71 17.56 -1.54 -10.55
N ASN A 72 16.56 -1.10 -11.31
CA ASN A 72 16.04 0.26 -11.20
C ASN A 72 15.05 0.40 -10.04
N VAL A 73 14.95 1.61 -9.51
CA VAL A 73 13.85 2.00 -8.61
C VAL A 73 12.52 1.78 -9.32
N LYS A 74 11.58 1.16 -8.63
CA LYS A 74 10.26 0.80 -9.14
C LYS A 74 9.19 1.66 -8.51
N TYR A 75 8.05 1.76 -9.17
CA TYR A 75 6.90 2.52 -8.71
C TYR A 75 5.61 1.69 -8.89
N ALA A 76 4.67 1.84 -7.99
CA ALA A 76 3.36 1.20 -8.13
C ALA A 76 2.66 1.70 -9.42
N SER A 77 2.85 2.97 -9.76
CA SER A 77 2.29 3.60 -10.97
C SER A 77 2.79 2.97 -12.29
N ASP A 78 3.95 2.32 -12.30
CA ASP A 78 4.43 1.57 -13.47
C ASP A 78 3.47 0.43 -13.86
N ASN A 79 2.65 -0.02 -12.92
CA ASN A 79 1.76 -1.17 -13.05
C ASN A 79 0.27 -0.80 -13.08
N PHE A 80 -0.10 0.49 -13.10
CA PHE A 80 -1.51 0.92 -13.01
C PHE A 80 -2.40 0.30 -14.09
N GLU A 81 -1.90 0.18 -15.32
CA GLU A 81 -2.66 -0.44 -16.41
C GLU A 81 -2.96 -1.93 -16.14
N GLN A 82 -1.98 -2.67 -15.62
CA GLN A 82 -2.19 -4.08 -15.27
C GLN A 82 -3.12 -4.23 -14.05
N LEU A 83 -2.98 -3.35 -13.07
CA LEU A 83 -3.86 -3.33 -11.90
C LEU A 83 -5.31 -3.01 -12.32
N TYR A 84 -5.50 -2.08 -13.26
CA TYR A 84 -6.82 -1.76 -13.81
C TYR A 84 -7.46 -2.97 -14.51
N LYS A 85 -6.71 -3.65 -15.39
CA LYS A 85 -7.17 -4.90 -16.04
C LYS A 85 -7.55 -5.98 -15.03
N TRP A 86 -6.86 -6.07 -13.92
CA TRP A 86 -7.22 -6.99 -12.84
C TRP A 86 -8.46 -6.54 -12.06
N GLY A 87 -8.74 -5.26 -11.99
CA GLY A 87 -10.03 -4.75 -11.51
C GLY A 87 -11.19 -5.21 -12.40
N GLU A 88 -11.06 -5.06 -13.74
CA GLU A 88 -12.04 -5.56 -14.72
C GLU A 88 -12.19 -7.09 -14.61
N TYR A 89 -11.09 -7.83 -14.51
CA TYR A 89 -11.10 -9.28 -14.35
C TYR A 89 -11.87 -9.75 -13.10
N LEU A 90 -11.71 -9.07 -11.96
CA LEU A 90 -12.49 -9.39 -10.75
C LEU A 90 -13.99 -9.13 -10.96
N ILE A 91 -14.35 -8.06 -11.66
CA ILE A 91 -15.75 -7.77 -12.02
C ILE A 91 -16.31 -8.89 -12.93
N GLU A 92 -15.59 -9.27 -13.98
CA GLU A 92 -15.99 -10.35 -14.91
C GLU A 92 -16.22 -11.69 -14.21
N ARG A 93 -15.49 -11.94 -13.11
CA ARG A 93 -15.64 -13.14 -12.28
C ARG A 93 -16.70 -12.99 -11.18
N GLY A 94 -17.40 -11.87 -11.10
CA GLY A 94 -18.38 -11.60 -10.04
C GLY A 94 -17.71 -11.49 -8.66
N LYS A 95 -16.44 -11.06 -8.61
CA LYS A 95 -15.66 -10.91 -7.38
C LYS A 95 -15.43 -9.44 -6.98
N ALA A 96 -15.94 -8.51 -7.77
CA ALA A 96 -15.93 -7.09 -7.47
C ALA A 96 -17.17 -6.40 -8.05
N TYR A 97 -17.57 -5.30 -7.45
CA TYR A 97 -18.69 -4.47 -7.89
C TYR A 97 -18.41 -2.99 -7.64
N VAL A 98 -19.06 -2.13 -8.44
CA VAL A 98 -19.03 -0.68 -8.24
C VAL A 98 -20.09 -0.31 -7.21
N ASP A 99 -19.68 0.40 -6.18
CA ASP A 99 -20.52 0.86 -5.09
C ASP A 99 -20.67 2.39 -5.14
N ASP A 100 -21.92 2.87 -5.05
CA ASP A 100 -22.23 4.30 -5.05
C ASP A 100 -22.34 4.87 -3.62
N LEU A 101 -22.07 4.06 -2.59
CA LEU A 101 -22.00 4.55 -1.21
C LEU A 101 -20.75 5.42 -1.01
N ASN A 102 -20.92 6.53 -0.30
CA ASN A 102 -19.81 7.37 0.11
C ASN A 102 -18.99 6.74 1.26
N ALA A 103 -17.89 7.38 1.65
CA ALA A 103 -16.97 6.82 2.64
C ALA A 103 -17.61 6.62 4.04
N GLU A 104 -18.55 7.49 4.43
CA GLU A 104 -19.25 7.40 5.73
C GLU A 104 -20.28 6.25 5.71
N GLU A 105 -21.05 6.15 4.65
CA GLU A 105 -22.00 5.06 4.42
C GLU A 105 -21.29 3.70 4.37
N ILE A 106 -20.17 3.60 3.63
CA ILE A 106 -19.35 2.38 3.59
C ILE A 106 -18.89 1.98 5.00
N ARG A 107 -18.46 2.97 5.81
CA ARG A 107 -18.06 2.70 7.20
C ARG A 107 -19.23 2.18 8.04
N GLU A 108 -20.41 2.76 7.90
CA GLU A 108 -21.62 2.32 8.58
C GLU A 108 -22.02 0.90 8.15
N TYR A 109 -22.08 0.64 6.82
CA TYR A 109 -22.45 -0.68 6.30
C TYR A 109 -21.43 -1.75 6.66
N ARG A 110 -20.16 -1.40 6.78
CA ARG A 110 -19.10 -2.35 7.19
C ARG A 110 -19.26 -2.83 8.63
N GLY A 111 -19.95 -2.07 9.48
CA GLY A 111 -20.17 -2.40 10.88
C GLY A 111 -18.92 -2.26 11.74
N THR A 112 -18.94 -2.93 12.89
CA THR A 112 -17.87 -2.85 13.90
C THR A 112 -17.24 -4.23 14.15
N LEU A 113 -16.24 -4.32 15.02
CA LEU A 113 -15.69 -5.62 15.44
C LEU A 113 -16.71 -6.51 16.18
N LYS A 114 -17.75 -5.90 16.76
CA LYS A 114 -18.83 -6.60 17.52
C LYS A 114 -20.07 -6.86 16.68
N GLU A 115 -20.27 -6.11 15.62
CA GLU A 115 -21.45 -6.14 14.77
C GLU A 115 -21.04 -6.49 13.34
N ALA A 116 -21.74 -7.44 12.75
CA ALA A 116 -21.55 -7.80 11.36
C ALA A 116 -21.88 -6.62 10.43
N GLY A 117 -21.25 -6.57 9.26
CA GLY A 117 -21.61 -5.61 8.25
C GLY A 117 -22.91 -5.96 7.53
N ARG A 118 -23.45 -4.97 6.81
CA ARG A 118 -24.62 -5.11 5.93
C ARG A 118 -24.16 -5.04 4.46
N GLU A 119 -24.80 -5.82 3.61
CA GLU A 119 -24.54 -5.73 2.17
C GLU A 119 -24.98 -4.37 1.60
N SER A 120 -24.17 -3.83 0.70
CA SER A 120 -24.54 -2.63 -0.05
C SER A 120 -25.73 -2.92 -0.98
N PRO A 121 -26.68 -1.98 -1.16
CA PRO A 121 -27.76 -2.11 -2.14
C PRO A 121 -27.25 -2.26 -3.58
N TYR A 122 -26.00 -1.88 -3.85
CA TYR A 122 -25.36 -1.94 -5.17
C TYR A 122 -24.57 -3.24 -5.41
N ARG A 123 -24.46 -4.10 -4.40
CA ARG A 123 -23.67 -5.34 -4.43
C ARG A 123 -24.11 -6.33 -5.50
N ASN A 124 -25.38 -6.33 -5.83
CA ASN A 124 -26.02 -7.30 -6.75
C ASN A 124 -26.20 -6.75 -8.17
N ARG A 125 -25.49 -5.67 -8.55
CA ARG A 125 -25.44 -5.19 -9.93
C ARG A 125 -24.89 -6.27 -10.86
N THR A 126 -25.37 -6.30 -12.08
CA THR A 126 -24.87 -7.23 -13.11
C THR A 126 -23.40 -6.97 -13.44
N VAL A 127 -22.70 -7.98 -13.94
CA VAL A 127 -21.31 -7.84 -14.42
C VAL A 127 -21.20 -6.74 -15.48
N SER A 128 -22.15 -6.68 -16.42
CA SER A 128 -22.16 -5.67 -17.49
C SER A 128 -22.27 -4.25 -16.95
N GLU A 129 -23.18 -4.01 -16.00
CA GLU A 129 -23.34 -2.71 -15.35
C GLU A 129 -22.07 -2.30 -14.59
N ASN A 130 -21.49 -3.22 -13.82
CA ASN A 130 -20.27 -2.96 -13.08
C ASN A 130 -19.07 -2.62 -13.99
N LEU A 131 -18.92 -3.34 -15.13
CA LEU A 131 -17.87 -3.04 -16.12
C LEU A 131 -18.08 -1.67 -16.75
N ASP A 132 -19.32 -1.34 -17.16
CA ASP A 132 -19.63 -0.02 -17.71
C ASP A 132 -19.30 1.08 -16.71
N LEU A 133 -19.78 0.98 -15.48
CA LEU A 133 -19.53 1.95 -14.42
C LEU A 133 -18.03 2.10 -14.11
N PHE A 134 -17.27 0.99 -14.02
CA PHE A 134 -15.85 1.05 -13.73
C PHE A 134 -15.05 1.71 -14.86
N ARG A 135 -15.40 1.46 -16.12
CA ARG A 135 -14.82 2.14 -17.28
C ARG A 135 -15.13 3.63 -17.28
N ARG A 136 -16.35 4.01 -16.94
CA ARG A 136 -16.76 5.41 -16.82
C ARG A 136 -16.10 6.11 -15.62
N MET A 137 -15.81 5.39 -14.52
CA MET A 137 -14.95 5.92 -13.46
C MET A 137 -13.57 6.29 -13.99
N ARG A 138 -12.96 5.45 -14.83
CA ARG A 138 -11.65 5.72 -15.43
C ARG A 138 -11.66 6.90 -16.41
N THR A 139 -12.74 7.14 -17.12
CA THR A 139 -12.85 8.29 -18.02
C THR A 139 -13.11 9.61 -17.32
N GLY A 140 -13.24 9.60 -15.97
CA GLY A 140 -13.44 10.81 -15.18
C GLY A 140 -14.85 11.36 -15.15
N GLU A 141 -15.84 10.56 -15.59
CA GLU A 141 -17.24 11.01 -15.66
C GLU A 141 -17.82 11.33 -14.27
N PHE A 142 -17.34 10.67 -13.23
CA PHE A 142 -17.91 10.77 -11.89
C PHE A 142 -17.08 11.64 -10.96
N GLU A 143 -17.75 12.25 -9.98
CA GLU A 143 -17.09 13.07 -8.97
C GLU A 143 -16.32 12.24 -7.95
N GLU A 144 -15.31 12.86 -7.35
CA GLU A 144 -14.54 12.26 -6.27
C GLU A 144 -15.44 11.87 -5.10
N GLY A 145 -15.23 10.66 -4.55
CA GLY A 145 -16.01 10.11 -3.46
C GLY A 145 -17.40 9.59 -3.82
N SER A 146 -17.86 9.75 -5.08
CA SER A 146 -19.20 9.30 -5.51
C SER A 146 -19.28 7.81 -5.79
N ARG A 147 -18.18 7.18 -6.15
CA ARG A 147 -18.11 5.76 -6.47
C ARG A 147 -16.76 5.15 -6.12
N VAL A 148 -16.80 3.86 -5.78
CA VAL A 148 -15.62 3.04 -5.52
C VAL A 148 -15.81 1.65 -6.14
N LEU A 149 -14.71 0.97 -6.48
CA LEU A 149 -14.74 -0.47 -6.74
C LEU A 149 -14.48 -1.21 -5.43
N ARG A 150 -15.35 -2.16 -5.09
CA ARG A 150 -15.19 -3.01 -3.90
C ARG A 150 -15.04 -4.47 -4.29
N ALA A 151 -14.24 -5.22 -3.53
CA ALA A 151 -14.25 -6.66 -3.60
C ALA A 151 -15.59 -7.21 -3.06
N MET A 152 -16.04 -8.33 -3.61
CA MET A 152 -17.21 -9.05 -3.13
C MET A 152 -16.73 -10.28 -2.36
N ILE A 153 -16.69 -10.19 -1.03
CA ILE A 153 -16.16 -11.26 -0.16
C ILE A 153 -17.23 -11.69 0.85
N ASP A 154 -17.18 -11.15 2.08
CA ASP A 154 -18.10 -11.57 3.16
C ASP A 154 -18.33 -10.41 4.15
N MET A 155 -19.52 -9.83 4.13
CA MET A 155 -19.90 -8.74 5.04
C MET A 155 -20.11 -9.19 6.48
N ALA A 156 -20.23 -10.49 6.73
CA ALA A 156 -20.35 -11.07 8.07
C ALA A 156 -19.00 -11.52 8.67
N SER A 157 -17.91 -11.39 7.92
CA SER A 157 -16.58 -11.81 8.37
C SER A 157 -16.19 -11.19 9.72
N GLY A 158 -15.59 -11.97 10.60
CA GLY A 158 -14.98 -11.48 11.85
C GLY A 158 -13.78 -10.55 11.57
N ASN A 159 -13.12 -10.71 10.42
CA ASN A 159 -12.08 -9.81 9.96
C ASN A 159 -12.69 -8.67 9.13
N ILE A 160 -12.64 -7.46 9.67
CA ILE A 160 -13.22 -6.26 9.06
C ILE A 160 -12.61 -5.94 7.68
N ASN A 161 -11.37 -6.38 7.42
CA ASN A 161 -10.68 -6.18 6.15
C ASN A 161 -11.22 -7.08 5.03
N LEU A 162 -12.03 -8.09 5.35
CA LEU A 162 -12.72 -8.97 4.39
C LEU A 162 -14.17 -8.55 4.12
N ARG A 163 -14.66 -7.49 4.78
CA ARG A 163 -16.02 -6.99 4.58
C ARG A 163 -16.10 -6.07 3.37
N ASP A 164 -16.08 -6.66 2.20
CA ASP A 164 -16.12 -6.00 0.89
C ASP A 164 -15.22 -4.74 0.83
N PRO A 165 -13.88 -4.92 0.94
CA PRO A 165 -12.95 -3.79 0.99
C PRO A 165 -12.90 -3.01 -0.33
N VAL A 166 -12.58 -1.73 -0.24
CA VAL A 166 -12.39 -0.85 -1.39
C VAL A 166 -11.11 -1.22 -2.12
N LEU A 167 -11.18 -1.43 -3.43
CA LEU A 167 -10.07 -1.73 -4.32
C LEU A 167 -9.61 -0.49 -5.11
N TYR A 168 -10.57 0.29 -5.63
CA TYR A 168 -10.31 1.53 -6.38
C TYR A 168 -11.18 2.67 -5.87
N ARG A 169 -10.63 3.88 -5.93
CA ARG A 169 -11.30 5.13 -5.58
C ARG A 169 -11.03 6.19 -6.63
N ILE A 170 -11.96 7.14 -6.79
CA ILE A 170 -11.80 8.32 -7.65
C ILE A 170 -11.00 9.36 -6.87
N ILE A 171 -9.91 9.87 -7.46
CA ILE A 171 -9.12 11.00 -6.96
C ILE A 171 -8.81 11.90 -8.16
N LYS A 172 -9.33 13.11 -8.16
CA LYS A 172 -9.11 14.10 -9.23
C LYS A 172 -7.90 14.96 -8.91
N ALA A 173 -6.72 14.33 -8.84
CA ALA A 173 -5.44 15.01 -8.61
C ALA A 173 -4.41 14.57 -9.65
N LYS A 174 -3.55 15.51 -10.06
CA LYS A 174 -2.46 15.24 -10.98
C LYS A 174 -1.41 14.37 -10.30
N HIS A 175 -1.11 13.23 -10.92
CA HIS A 175 -0.10 12.31 -10.39
C HIS A 175 1.31 12.77 -10.79
N PRO A 176 2.32 12.77 -9.88
CA PRO A 176 3.66 13.25 -10.17
C PRO A 176 4.32 12.59 -11.40
N ARG A 177 4.09 11.29 -11.61
CA ARG A 177 4.70 10.53 -12.70
C ARG A 177 3.79 10.32 -13.91
N THR A 178 2.50 10.04 -13.70
CA THR A 178 1.56 9.73 -14.79
C THR A 178 0.73 10.92 -15.25
N GLY A 179 0.88 12.09 -14.61
CA GLY A 179 0.13 13.29 -14.96
C GLY A 179 -1.36 13.11 -14.78
N ASP A 180 -2.13 13.50 -15.78
CA ASP A 180 -3.60 13.45 -15.78
C ASP A 180 -4.15 12.17 -16.45
N THR A 181 -3.29 11.16 -16.69
CA THR A 181 -3.70 9.91 -17.34
C THR A 181 -4.70 9.11 -16.52
N TRP A 182 -4.67 9.23 -15.20
CA TRP A 182 -5.50 8.51 -14.27
C TRP A 182 -6.30 9.46 -13.39
N CYS A 183 -7.56 9.11 -13.15
CA CYS A 183 -8.44 9.76 -12.17
C CYS A 183 -9.05 8.75 -11.18
N ILE A 184 -8.70 7.46 -11.32
CA ILE A 184 -8.99 6.40 -10.36
C ILE A 184 -7.67 5.75 -9.93
N TYR A 185 -7.57 5.45 -8.66
CA TYR A 185 -6.35 4.92 -8.08
C TYR A 185 -6.65 3.69 -7.23
N PRO A 186 -5.81 2.65 -7.32
CA PRO A 186 -5.95 1.48 -6.46
C PRO A 186 -5.68 1.86 -5.00
N THR A 187 -6.32 1.15 -4.09
CA THR A 187 -5.92 1.21 -2.68
C THR A 187 -4.60 0.47 -2.46
N TYR A 188 -3.93 0.77 -1.35
CA TYR A 188 -2.72 0.07 -0.94
C TYR A 188 -2.93 -1.46 -0.90
N ASP A 189 -4.01 -1.92 -0.28
CA ASP A 189 -4.29 -3.35 -0.14
C ASP A 189 -4.49 -4.04 -1.49
N PHE A 190 -5.02 -3.33 -2.48
CA PHE A 190 -5.13 -3.87 -3.82
C PHE A 190 -3.80 -3.82 -4.58
N ALA A 191 -3.08 -2.70 -4.56
CA ALA A 191 -1.85 -2.53 -5.33
C ALA A 191 -0.70 -3.40 -4.82
N HIS A 192 -0.48 -3.43 -3.51
CA HIS A 192 0.69 -3.98 -2.84
C HIS A 192 1.08 -5.39 -3.32
N GLY A 193 0.28 -6.40 -3.01
CA GLY A 193 0.64 -7.79 -3.34
C GLY A 193 0.56 -8.11 -4.83
N ARG A 194 -0.21 -7.33 -5.59
CA ARG A 194 -0.33 -7.47 -7.06
C ARG A 194 0.94 -6.97 -7.74
N THR A 195 1.45 -5.83 -7.31
CA THR A 195 2.74 -5.32 -7.77
C THR A 195 3.87 -6.26 -7.37
N ASP A 196 3.83 -6.83 -6.16
CA ASP A 196 4.77 -7.89 -5.75
C ASP A 196 4.75 -9.07 -6.71
N ALA A 197 3.55 -9.52 -7.12
CA ALA A 197 3.40 -10.63 -8.06
C ALA A 197 3.96 -10.31 -9.46
N ILE A 198 3.72 -9.09 -9.97
CA ILE A 198 4.27 -8.61 -11.25
C ILE A 198 5.80 -8.56 -11.20
N GLU A 199 6.36 -8.07 -10.12
CA GLU A 199 7.79 -7.92 -9.91
C GLU A 199 8.51 -9.21 -9.51
N CYS A 200 7.80 -10.33 -9.46
CA CYS A 200 8.31 -11.65 -9.06
C CYS A 200 8.83 -11.70 -7.62
N VAL A 201 8.38 -10.82 -6.74
CA VAL A 201 8.68 -10.87 -5.30
C VAL A 201 8.16 -12.19 -4.74
N THR A 202 8.96 -12.86 -3.93
CA THR A 202 8.60 -14.14 -3.32
C THR A 202 8.22 -14.00 -1.84
N HIS A 203 8.88 -13.09 -1.14
CA HIS A 203 8.70 -12.82 0.28
C HIS A 203 8.32 -11.35 0.48
N SER A 204 7.06 -11.14 0.81
CA SER A 204 6.47 -9.83 1.07
C SER A 204 6.52 -9.57 2.57
N LEU A 205 7.57 -8.89 3.03
CA LEU A 205 7.74 -8.59 4.45
C LEU A 205 6.98 -7.31 4.81
N CYS A 206 6.33 -7.27 5.96
CA CYS A 206 5.67 -6.07 6.48
C CYS A 206 5.63 -6.07 8.02
N THR A 207 5.24 -4.96 8.61
CA THR A 207 5.07 -4.87 10.06
C THR A 207 3.82 -5.61 10.51
N LEU A 208 3.77 -6.01 11.78
CA LEU A 208 2.68 -6.79 12.39
C LEU A 208 1.31 -6.10 12.27
N GLU A 209 1.28 -4.79 12.04
CA GLU A 209 0.05 -4.02 11.78
C GLU A 209 -0.75 -4.56 10.58
N PHE A 210 -0.10 -5.22 9.63
CA PHE A 210 -0.70 -5.80 8.43
C PHE A 210 -1.13 -7.26 8.59
N GLU A 211 -1.02 -7.88 9.77
CA GLU A 211 -1.45 -9.25 10.00
C GLU A 211 -2.94 -9.44 9.67
N GLY A 212 -3.79 -8.50 10.09
CA GLY A 212 -5.21 -8.50 9.76
C GLY A 212 -5.52 -8.32 8.26
N HIS A 213 -4.58 -7.80 7.48
CA HIS A 213 -4.71 -7.60 6.02
C HIS A 213 -4.26 -8.83 5.21
N ARG A 214 -3.49 -9.76 5.81
CA ARG A 214 -2.98 -10.96 5.12
C ARG A 214 -4.09 -11.80 4.48
N PRO A 215 -5.26 -12.06 5.12
CA PRO A 215 -6.33 -12.80 4.47
C PRO A 215 -6.85 -12.14 3.19
N LEU A 216 -6.90 -10.80 3.15
CA LEU A 216 -7.27 -10.06 1.93
C LEU A 216 -6.17 -10.17 0.87
N TYR A 217 -4.90 -10.07 1.28
CA TYR A 217 -3.75 -10.25 0.40
C TYR A 217 -3.80 -11.62 -0.29
N ASP A 218 -4.01 -12.68 0.48
CA ASP A 218 -4.08 -14.06 -0.02
C ASP A 218 -5.30 -14.25 -0.92
N TRP A 219 -6.47 -13.75 -0.52
CA TRP A 219 -7.69 -13.81 -1.32
C TRP A 219 -7.50 -13.16 -2.71
N LEU A 220 -6.84 -12.02 -2.77
CA LEU A 220 -6.58 -11.32 -4.02
C LEU A 220 -5.58 -12.08 -4.91
N ILE A 221 -4.53 -12.68 -4.33
CA ILE A 221 -3.57 -13.52 -5.07
C ILE A 221 -4.23 -14.80 -5.62
N GLU A 222 -5.17 -15.37 -4.89
CA GLU A 222 -5.90 -16.57 -5.30
C GLU A 222 -6.92 -16.32 -6.43
N ASN A 223 -7.54 -15.13 -6.42
CA ASN A 223 -8.59 -14.78 -7.37
C ASN A 223 -8.10 -14.05 -8.64
N LEU A 224 -6.79 -13.84 -8.79
CA LEU A 224 -6.18 -13.18 -9.94
C LEU A 224 -5.23 -14.10 -10.71
N PRO A 225 -5.10 -13.92 -12.03
CA PRO A 225 -4.24 -14.74 -12.88
C PRO A 225 -2.76 -14.30 -12.76
N VAL A 226 -2.22 -14.38 -11.56
CA VAL A 226 -0.82 -14.00 -11.28
C VAL A 226 0.13 -15.17 -11.58
N SER A 227 1.27 -14.86 -12.20
CA SER A 227 2.32 -15.85 -12.49
C SER A 227 3.17 -16.21 -11.28
N THR A 228 3.40 -15.24 -10.41
CA THR A 228 4.14 -15.40 -9.15
C THR A 228 3.17 -15.22 -7.99
N ARG A 229 3.26 -16.10 -7.00
CA ARG A 229 2.44 -16.02 -5.79
C ARG A 229 3.34 -15.63 -4.62
N PRO A 230 3.50 -14.35 -4.32
CA PRO A 230 4.25 -13.90 -3.16
C PRO A 230 3.53 -14.31 -1.88
N ARG A 231 4.29 -14.48 -0.81
CA ARG A 231 3.74 -14.74 0.53
C ARG A 231 4.06 -13.57 1.45
N GLN A 232 3.06 -13.12 2.17
CA GLN A 232 3.22 -12.06 3.17
C GLN A 232 3.70 -12.67 4.50
N TYR A 233 4.69 -12.00 5.10
CA TYR A 233 5.23 -12.33 6.42
C TYR A 233 5.32 -11.06 7.25
N GLU A 234 4.84 -11.11 8.47
CA GLU A 234 4.86 -9.98 9.38
C GLU A 234 6.00 -10.14 10.39
N PHE A 235 6.59 -9.02 10.73
CA PHE A 235 7.59 -8.94 11.79
C PHE A 235 7.20 -7.90 12.84
N SER A 236 7.72 -8.07 14.06
CA SER A 236 7.40 -7.20 15.19
C SER A 236 7.84 -5.76 14.95
N ARG A 237 7.04 -4.82 15.43
CA ARG A 237 7.39 -3.40 15.46
C ARG A 237 8.62 -3.17 16.33
N LEU A 238 9.46 -2.19 15.95
CA LEU A 238 10.51 -1.70 16.82
C LEU A 238 9.88 -0.85 17.92
N ASN A 239 10.07 -1.28 19.16
CA ASN A 239 9.71 -0.50 20.33
C ASN A 239 11.01 -0.17 21.09
N MET A 240 11.22 1.11 21.33
CA MET A 240 12.36 1.60 22.12
C MET A 240 11.82 2.41 23.31
N THR A 241 12.36 2.13 24.49
CA THR A 241 12.04 2.91 25.68
C THR A 241 12.66 4.31 25.56
N TYR A 242 11.98 5.29 26.12
CA TYR A 242 12.41 6.71 26.12
C TYR A 242 12.66 7.32 24.72
N THR A 243 12.11 6.73 23.66
CA THR A 243 12.32 7.19 22.28
C THR A 243 10.99 7.46 21.60
N VAL A 244 10.86 8.64 20.98
CA VAL A 244 9.71 8.99 20.15
C VAL A 244 9.93 8.47 18.73
N LEU A 245 9.09 7.53 18.29
CA LEU A 245 9.13 6.95 16.94
C LEU A 245 7.97 7.43 16.05
N SER A 246 7.10 8.27 16.59
CA SER A 246 5.95 8.79 15.85
C SER A 246 6.37 9.89 14.89
N LYS A 247 6.24 9.66 13.58
CA LYS A 247 6.50 10.65 12.52
C LYS A 247 5.74 11.96 12.74
N ARG A 248 4.49 11.88 13.20
CA ARG A 248 3.68 13.08 13.52
C ARG A 248 4.31 13.91 14.64
N VAL A 249 4.70 13.27 15.74
CA VAL A 249 5.31 13.95 16.88
C VAL A 249 6.67 14.53 16.51
N LEU A 250 7.48 13.79 15.73
CA LEU A 250 8.76 14.29 15.24
C LEU A 250 8.57 15.52 14.33
N SER A 251 7.58 15.49 13.44
CA SER A 251 7.22 16.65 12.60
C SER A 251 6.77 17.83 13.44
N GLU A 252 5.94 17.63 14.46
CA GLU A 252 5.51 18.68 15.39
C GLU A 252 6.69 19.34 16.10
N LEU A 253 7.69 18.56 16.54
CA LEU A 253 8.91 19.09 17.19
C LEU A 253 9.70 20.00 16.25
N VAL A 254 9.83 19.64 14.98
CA VAL A 254 10.51 20.47 13.97
C VAL A 254 9.67 21.70 13.61
N THR A 255 8.39 21.52 13.33
CA THR A 255 7.49 22.61 12.91
C THR A 255 7.32 23.67 14.01
N ASN A 256 7.24 23.23 15.26
CA ASN A 256 7.10 24.12 16.41
C ASN A 256 8.45 24.67 16.93
N HIS A 257 9.54 24.43 16.20
CA HIS A 257 10.89 24.89 16.54
C HIS A 257 11.40 24.42 17.93
N HIS A 258 10.90 23.28 18.42
CA HIS A 258 11.48 22.64 19.63
C HIS A 258 12.87 22.06 19.37
N VAL A 259 13.14 21.75 18.10
CA VAL A 259 14.46 21.35 17.56
C VAL A 259 14.74 22.16 16.30
N SER A 260 16.02 22.41 15.99
CA SER A 260 16.41 23.26 14.85
C SER A 260 16.17 22.62 13.48
N GLY A 261 15.86 21.34 13.40
CA GLY A 261 15.58 20.62 12.17
C GLY A 261 15.64 19.11 12.34
N TRP A 262 15.38 18.39 11.27
CA TRP A 262 15.39 16.92 11.26
C TRP A 262 16.77 16.35 11.63
N ASN A 263 17.85 17.04 11.30
CA ASN A 263 19.21 16.63 11.64
C ASN A 263 19.45 16.54 13.15
N CYS A 264 18.76 17.36 13.95
CA CYS A 264 18.87 17.29 15.40
C CYS A 264 18.28 16.02 15.99
N LEU A 265 17.27 15.43 15.33
CA LEU A 265 16.63 14.20 15.77
C LEU A 265 17.52 12.96 15.58
N LEU A 266 18.48 13.02 14.65
CA LEU A 266 19.49 11.97 14.47
C LEU A 266 20.57 12.01 15.54
N TYR A 267 20.90 13.19 16.07
CA TYR A 267 21.91 13.36 17.12
C TYR A 267 21.43 13.03 18.54
N THR A 268 20.13 12.90 18.74
CA THR A 268 19.56 12.55 20.05
C THR A 268 19.46 11.04 20.27
N SER A 269 19.74 10.21 19.27
CA SER A 269 19.94 8.78 19.48
C SER A 269 21.32 8.58 20.13
N PRO A 270 21.39 7.91 21.29
CA PRO A 270 22.70 7.61 21.88
C PRO A 270 23.52 6.81 20.87
N SER A 271 24.71 7.31 20.58
CA SER A 271 25.68 6.59 19.78
C SER A 271 26.01 5.26 20.44
N PRO A 272 26.13 4.14 19.73
CA PRO A 272 26.61 2.90 20.29
C PRO A 272 28.06 2.99 20.83
N ARG A 273 28.68 4.16 20.75
CA ARG A 273 30.06 4.43 21.14
C ARG A 273 30.20 5.30 22.40
N ASP A 274 29.06 5.79 22.97
CA ASP A 274 29.06 6.57 24.20
C ASP A 274 28.71 5.72 25.42
#